data_177e5197f59f0a94418c3a7654d3cd62
#
_entry.id   177e5197f59f0a94418c3a7654d3cd62
#
_cell.length_a   1.000
_cell.length_b   1.000
_cell.length_c   1.000
_cell.angle_alpha   90.00
_cell.angle_beta   90.00
_cell.angle_gamma   90.00
#
_symmetry.space_group_name_H-M   'P 1'
#
loop_
_entity.id
_entity.type
_entity.pdbx_description
1 polymer ?
#
loop_
_entity_poly.entity_id
_entity_poly.type
_entity_poly.pdbx_seq_one_letter_code
_entity_poly.pdbx_strand_id
1 'polypeptide(L)'
;LSNGVHMFTETLTKRVRRSALLDLLTGPHGVDRYTELVDPTWTRGQARARVVGVRRTTPRSVTLTLAPNRAFTGFRAGQHINLSVEIDGRRRTRPYSPANAQTDSNIELTIGHHDGGLVSTYLFTHARTGMVVGLDSVGGDFTLPDRPTGRILFVSGGSGITPVMSMLRTLRAQAFTGEVAFVH
;
A
#
# COMPACT_ATOMS: atom_id res chain seq x y z
N LEU A 1 -9.54 -31.71 -22.73
CA LEU A 1 -9.28 -32.46 -21.47
C LEU A 1 -8.45 -31.66 -20.45
N SER A 2 -7.91 -30.47 -20.80
CA SER A 2 -7.03 -29.67 -19.93
C SER A 2 -7.75 -28.66 -19.02
N ASN A 3 -8.97 -28.22 -19.35
CA ASN A 3 -9.67 -27.18 -18.60
C ASN A 3 -10.41 -27.67 -17.32
N GLY A 4 -10.62 -28.96 -17.17
CA GLY A 4 -11.32 -29.54 -16.01
C GLY A 4 -10.44 -29.65 -14.75
N VAL A 5 -9.15 -29.86 -14.92
CA VAL A 5 -8.21 -30.05 -13.79
C VAL A 5 -7.90 -28.76 -13.07
N HIS A 6 -7.79 -27.63 -13.79
CA HIS A 6 -7.53 -26.31 -13.19
C HIS A 6 -8.69 -25.80 -12.33
N MET A 7 -9.92 -26.09 -12.74
CA MET A 7 -11.12 -25.64 -12.00
C MET A 7 -11.35 -26.46 -10.71
N PHE A 8 -10.98 -27.74 -10.72
CA PHE A 8 -11.07 -28.61 -9.55
C PHE A 8 -10.02 -28.28 -8.48
N THR A 9 -8.81 -27.92 -8.88
CA THR A 9 -7.74 -27.55 -7.95
C THR A 9 -8.01 -26.20 -7.27
N GLU A 10 -8.57 -25.20 -7.96
CA GLU A 10 -8.95 -23.92 -7.34
C GLU A 10 -10.11 -24.05 -6.37
N THR A 11 -11.10 -24.92 -6.66
CA THR A 11 -12.25 -25.14 -5.79
C THR A 11 -11.87 -25.92 -4.53
N LEU A 12 -10.98 -26.89 -4.64
CA LEU A 12 -10.45 -27.64 -3.49
C LEU A 12 -9.60 -26.75 -2.58
N THR A 13 -8.71 -25.91 -3.14
CA THR A 13 -7.89 -24.98 -2.34
C THR A 13 -8.72 -23.93 -1.63
N LYS A 14 -9.82 -23.45 -2.22
CA LYS A 14 -10.78 -22.54 -1.55
C LYS A 14 -11.55 -23.22 -0.43
N ARG A 15 -11.90 -24.49 -0.58
CA ARG A 15 -12.69 -25.25 0.42
C ARG A 15 -11.83 -25.68 1.61
N VAL A 16 -10.61 -26.10 1.38
CA VAL A 16 -9.65 -26.48 2.44
C VAL A 16 -9.24 -25.25 3.28
N ARG A 17 -9.16 -24.06 2.67
CA ARG A 17 -8.87 -22.82 3.40
C ARG A 17 -9.95 -22.34 4.37
N ARG A 18 -11.16 -22.91 4.30
CA ARG A 18 -12.31 -22.55 5.16
C ARG A 18 -12.73 -23.67 6.12
N SER A 19 -11.98 -24.72 6.27
CA SER A 19 -12.38 -25.82 7.14
C SER A 19 -12.03 -25.51 8.60
N ALA A 20 -13.03 -25.57 9.48
CA ALA A 20 -12.88 -25.48 10.92
C ALA A 20 -11.88 -26.51 11.50
N LEU A 21 -11.60 -27.59 10.76
CA LEU A 21 -10.60 -28.61 11.09
C LEU A 21 -9.15 -28.08 11.01
N LEU A 22 -8.86 -27.19 10.05
CA LEU A 22 -7.54 -26.55 9.96
C LEU A 22 -7.32 -25.57 11.12
N ASP A 23 -8.38 -24.85 11.51
CA ASP A 23 -8.30 -23.92 12.64
C ASP A 23 -8.13 -24.67 13.97
N LEU A 24 -8.70 -25.89 14.09
CA LEU A 24 -8.53 -26.78 15.26
C LEU A 24 -7.10 -27.36 15.36
N LEU A 25 -6.46 -27.66 14.23
CA LEU A 25 -5.12 -28.25 14.17
C LEU A 25 -4.00 -27.21 14.33
N THR A 26 -4.28 -25.92 14.04
CA THR A 26 -3.27 -24.85 14.07
C THR A 26 -3.27 -24.03 15.37
N GLY A 27 -4.19 -24.33 16.30
CA GLY A 27 -4.27 -23.70 17.62
C GLY A 27 -4.73 -22.22 17.55
N PRO A 28 -4.65 -21.47 18.66
CA PRO A 28 -5.21 -20.12 18.78
C PRO A 28 -4.57 -19.07 17.85
N HIS A 29 -3.48 -19.40 17.17
CA HIS A 29 -2.77 -18.51 16.25
C HIS A 29 -3.10 -18.77 14.77
N GLY A 30 -3.94 -19.77 14.46
CA GLY A 30 -4.41 -20.10 13.11
C GLY A 30 -3.29 -20.48 12.12
N VAL A 31 -3.71 -20.72 10.87
CA VAL A 31 -2.81 -21.06 9.75
C VAL A 31 -1.83 -19.92 9.42
N ASP A 32 -2.18 -18.69 9.74
CA ASP A 32 -1.39 -17.51 9.38
C ASP A 32 0.03 -17.54 9.96
N ARG A 33 0.20 -18.08 11.18
CA ARG A 33 1.52 -18.21 11.78
C ARG A 33 2.48 -19.09 10.97
N TYR A 34 1.96 -20.14 10.33
CA TYR A 34 2.78 -21.04 9.52
C TYR A 34 3.01 -20.52 8.11
N THR A 35 2.02 -19.84 7.53
CA THR A 35 2.17 -19.21 6.22
C THR A 35 3.08 -18.00 6.29
N GLU A 36 3.06 -17.22 7.37
CA GLU A 36 3.96 -16.09 7.61
C GLU A 36 5.43 -16.50 7.75
N LEU A 37 5.73 -17.73 8.20
CA LEU A 37 7.10 -18.26 8.24
C LEU A 37 7.66 -18.51 6.83
N VAL A 38 6.79 -18.80 5.85
CA VAL A 38 7.18 -19.02 4.45
C VAL A 38 7.20 -17.69 3.71
N ASP A 39 6.16 -16.87 3.86
CA ASP A 39 6.07 -15.53 3.31
C ASP A 39 5.30 -14.61 4.28
N PRO A 40 5.94 -13.59 4.86
CA PRO A 40 5.31 -12.67 5.81
C PRO A 40 4.14 -11.86 5.24
N THR A 41 3.95 -11.87 3.90
CA THR A 41 2.77 -11.24 3.26
C THR A 41 1.57 -12.19 3.15
N TRP A 42 1.72 -13.47 3.47
CA TRP A 42 0.65 -14.46 3.42
C TRP A 42 -0.17 -14.46 4.71
N THR A 43 -1.01 -13.45 4.86
CA THR A 43 -1.96 -13.33 5.98
C THR A 43 -3.39 -13.39 5.47
N ARG A 44 -4.32 -13.94 6.25
CA ARG A 44 -5.73 -14.07 5.88
C ARG A 44 -6.56 -12.80 6.02
N GLY A 45 -6.13 -11.86 6.85
CA GLY A 45 -6.94 -10.70 7.19
C GLY A 45 -6.18 -9.38 7.33
N GLN A 46 -4.84 -9.39 7.25
CA GLN A 46 -4.05 -8.18 7.38
C GLN A 46 -3.51 -7.72 6.03
N ALA A 47 -3.79 -6.47 5.69
CA ALA A 47 -3.16 -5.86 4.53
C ALA A 47 -1.69 -5.60 4.85
N ARG A 48 -0.80 -6.19 4.04
CA ARG A 48 0.66 -6.01 4.11
C ARG A 48 1.21 -5.77 2.72
N ALA A 49 2.38 -5.19 2.64
CA ALA A 49 3.09 -5.01 1.39
C ALA A 49 4.57 -5.36 1.53
N ARG A 50 5.14 -5.88 0.45
CA ARG A 50 6.58 -6.07 0.31
C ARG A 50 7.18 -4.86 -0.39
N VAL A 51 8.25 -4.33 0.16
CA VAL A 51 9.08 -3.32 -0.53
C VAL A 51 9.75 -4.00 -1.72
N VAL A 52 9.42 -3.58 -2.93
CA VAL A 52 9.99 -4.09 -4.19
C VAL A 52 10.94 -3.09 -4.83
N GLY A 53 10.93 -1.84 -4.38
CA GLY A 53 11.87 -0.81 -4.84
C GLY A 53 12.12 0.23 -3.75
N VAL A 54 13.36 0.69 -3.69
CA VAL A 54 13.81 1.79 -2.80
C VAL A 54 14.63 2.76 -3.62
N ARG A 55 14.24 4.02 -3.66
CA ARG A 55 14.94 5.07 -4.39
C ARG A 55 15.12 6.28 -3.48
N ARG A 56 16.37 6.71 -3.29
CA ARG A 56 16.66 7.98 -2.60
C ARG A 56 16.44 9.11 -3.59
N THR A 57 15.35 9.85 -3.39
CA THR A 57 14.90 10.89 -4.32
C THR A 57 15.62 12.21 -4.07
N THR A 58 15.92 12.51 -2.80
CA THR A 58 16.68 13.66 -2.36
C THR A 58 17.59 13.27 -1.18
N PRO A 59 18.53 14.11 -0.74
CA PRO A 59 19.31 13.85 0.47
C PRO A 59 18.46 13.63 1.73
N ARG A 60 17.20 14.05 1.71
CA ARG A 60 16.28 13.97 2.86
C ARG A 60 14.98 13.22 2.54
N SER A 61 14.92 12.45 1.46
CA SER A 61 13.71 11.67 1.15
C SER A 61 14.02 10.34 0.50
N VAL A 62 13.19 9.34 0.81
CA VAL A 62 13.21 8.02 0.20
C VAL A 62 11.84 7.71 -0.40
N THR A 63 11.82 7.19 -1.62
CA THR A 63 10.62 6.68 -2.26
C THR A 63 10.65 5.16 -2.22
N LEU A 64 9.58 4.57 -1.67
CA LEU A 64 9.35 3.14 -1.58
C LEU A 64 8.32 2.74 -2.62
N THR A 65 8.61 1.67 -3.36
CA THR A 65 7.62 0.97 -4.18
C THR A 65 7.19 -0.28 -3.43
N LEU A 66 5.91 -0.40 -3.15
CA LEU A 66 5.32 -1.44 -2.32
C LEU A 66 4.41 -2.33 -3.18
N ALA A 67 4.62 -3.65 -3.13
CA ALA A 67 3.71 -4.63 -3.71
C ALA A 67 2.75 -5.13 -2.61
N PRO A 68 1.48 -4.72 -2.63
CA PRO A 68 0.51 -5.11 -1.61
C PRO A 68 0.05 -6.56 -1.80
N ASN A 69 -0.34 -7.20 -0.70
CA ASN A 69 -1.00 -8.50 -0.73
C ASN A 69 -2.50 -8.35 -1.09
N ARG A 70 -3.18 -9.51 -1.27
CA ARG A 70 -4.60 -9.55 -1.67
C ARG A 70 -5.57 -8.99 -0.63
N ALA A 71 -5.15 -8.76 0.61
CA ALA A 71 -5.99 -8.17 1.65
C ALA A 71 -6.08 -6.65 1.53
N PHE A 72 -5.18 -6.02 0.77
CA PHE A 72 -5.26 -4.60 0.49
C PHE A 72 -6.29 -4.32 -0.61
N THR A 73 -7.27 -3.50 -0.32
CA THR A 73 -8.41 -3.21 -1.21
C THR A 73 -8.24 -1.97 -2.08
N GLY A 74 -7.05 -1.34 -2.01
CA GLY A 74 -6.76 -0.12 -2.77
C GLY A 74 -6.95 1.16 -1.99
N PHE A 75 -6.77 2.28 -2.68
CA PHE A 75 -6.96 3.64 -2.15
C PHE A 75 -7.55 4.54 -3.24
N ARG A 76 -8.19 5.64 -2.86
CA ARG A 76 -8.56 6.73 -3.77
C ARG A 76 -7.44 7.76 -3.80
N ALA A 77 -7.16 8.32 -4.99
CA ALA A 77 -6.14 9.35 -5.16
C ALA A 77 -6.39 10.52 -4.21
N GLY A 78 -5.36 10.87 -3.43
CA GLY A 78 -5.44 11.88 -2.38
C GLY A 78 -5.56 11.32 -0.96
N GLN A 79 -6.03 10.10 -0.78
CA GLN A 79 -6.08 9.45 0.53
C GLN A 79 -4.67 9.16 1.07
N HIS A 80 -4.60 8.88 2.37
CA HIS A 80 -3.40 8.36 3.02
C HIS A 80 -3.58 6.89 3.42
N ILE A 81 -2.47 6.19 3.54
CA ILE A 81 -2.38 4.83 4.07
C ILE A 81 -1.65 4.90 5.40
N ASN A 82 -2.20 4.30 6.43
CA ASN A 82 -1.53 4.12 7.71
C ASN A 82 -0.51 2.97 7.56
N LEU A 83 0.74 3.33 7.31
CA LEU A 83 1.85 2.40 7.18
C LEU A 83 2.41 2.02 8.54
N SER A 84 2.56 0.74 8.81
CA SER A 84 3.19 0.25 10.05
C SER A 84 4.47 -0.52 9.78
N VAL A 85 5.42 -0.30 10.68
CA VAL A 85 6.71 -1.00 10.74
C VAL A 85 6.99 -1.42 12.17
N GLU A 86 7.80 -2.46 12.33
CA GLU A 86 8.31 -2.86 13.64
C GLU A 86 9.66 -2.19 13.89
N ILE A 87 9.76 -1.48 15.02
CA ILE A 87 10.98 -0.81 15.48
C ILE A 87 11.17 -1.21 16.93
N ASP A 88 12.30 -1.84 17.25
CA ASP A 88 12.64 -2.33 18.59
C ASP A 88 11.53 -3.19 19.21
N GLY A 89 10.99 -4.16 18.44
CA GLY A 89 9.92 -5.07 18.85
C GLY A 89 8.56 -4.41 19.06
N ARG A 90 8.39 -3.15 18.62
CA ARG A 90 7.13 -2.41 18.75
C ARG A 90 6.60 -1.96 17.39
N ARG A 91 5.34 -2.23 17.13
CA ARG A 91 4.65 -1.72 15.94
C ARG A 91 4.48 -0.21 16.04
N ARG A 92 4.90 0.51 15.01
CA ARG A 92 4.78 1.96 14.87
C ARG A 92 4.09 2.30 13.58
N THR A 93 3.07 3.12 13.63
CA THR A 93 2.22 3.47 12.48
C THR A 93 2.28 4.96 12.20
N ARG A 94 2.35 5.34 10.91
CA ARG A 94 2.27 6.73 10.44
C ARG A 94 1.50 6.80 9.11
N PRO A 95 0.72 7.87 8.91
CA PRO A 95 0.04 8.10 7.64
C PRO A 95 1.02 8.60 6.57
N TYR A 96 0.89 8.04 5.37
CA TYR A 96 1.59 8.48 4.16
C TYR A 96 0.64 8.45 2.98
N SER A 97 0.60 9.53 2.18
CA SER A 97 -0.19 9.56 0.96
C SER A 97 0.59 8.96 -0.21
N PRO A 98 0.00 8.01 -0.94
CA PRO A 98 0.57 7.53 -2.20
C PRO A 98 0.80 8.68 -3.19
N ALA A 99 1.82 8.53 -4.01
CA ALA A 99 2.13 9.48 -5.08
C ALA A 99 1.82 8.94 -6.48
N ASN A 100 1.50 7.64 -6.61
CA ASN A 100 1.13 6.99 -7.87
C ASN A 100 -0.39 7.06 -8.14
N ALA A 101 -0.80 6.67 -9.35
CA ALA A 101 -2.22 6.58 -9.68
C ALA A 101 -2.93 5.51 -8.84
N GLN A 102 -4.19 5.75 -8.49
CA GLN A 102 -4.99 4.78 -7.70
C GLN A 102 -5.24 3.46 -8.43
N THR A 103 -5.05 3.43 -9.74
CA THR A 103 -5.23 2.26 -10.61
C THR A 103 -3.97 1.40 -10.71
N ASP A 104 -2.84 1.87 -10.20
CA ASP A 104 -1.58 1.12 -10.26
C ASP A 104 -1.62 -0.07 -9.30
N SER A 105 -0.98 -1.17 -9.69
CA SER A 105 -0.90 -2.38 -8.88
C SER A 105 0.04 -2.25 -7.67
N ASN A 106 1.06 -1.41 -7.77
CA ASN A 106 1.98 -1.09 -6.70
C ASN A 106 1.64 0.27 -6.08
N ILE A 107 2.11 0.49 -4.86
CA ILE A 107 1.96 1.76 -4.13
C ILE A 107 3.31 2.46 -4.10
N GLU A 108 3.37 3.73 -4.47
CA GLU A 108 4.56 4.57 -4.34
C GLU A 108 4.39 5.55 -3.18
N LEU A 109 5.25 5.43 -2.16
CA LEU A 109 5.27 6.33 -1.01
C LEU A 109 6.59 7.10 -0.97
N THR A 110 6.53 8.42 -1.02
CA THR A 110 7.70 9.27 -0.81
C THR A 110 7.70 9.79 0.63
N ILE A 111 8.72 9.42 1.37
CA ILE A 111 8.86 9.66 2.80
C ILE A 111 9.99 10.65 3.02
N GLY A 112 9.65 11.83 3.54
CA GLY A 112 10.62 12.82 3.98
C GLY A 112 11.23 12.43 5.33
N HIS A 113 12.54 12.56 5.45
CA HIS A 113 13.24 12.44 6.74
C HIS A 113 12.97 13.67 7.59
N HIS A 114 12.46 13.45 8.78
CA HIS A 114 12.23 14.50 9.79
C HIS A 114 13.11 14.23 11.00
N ASP A 115 13.82 15.23 11.46
CA ASP A 115 14.63 15.16 12.67
C ASP A 115 13.72 14.86 13.87
N GLY A 116 14.01 13.77 14.62
CA GLY A 116 13.15 13.26 15.69
C GLY A 116 11.96 12.41 15.25
N GLY A 117 11.71 12.27 13.97
CA GLY A 117 10.65 11.40 13.43
C GLY A 117 11.05 9.92 13.44
N LEU A 118 10.56 9.12 14.39
CA LEU A 118 10.97 7.73 14.57
C LEU A 118 10.77 6.88 13.32
N VAL A 119 9.55 6.86 12.74
CA VAL A 119 9.21 6.01 11.58
C VAL A 119 9.86 6.50 10.30
N SER A 120 9.83 7.82 10.05
CA SER A 120 10.46 8.40 8.85
C SER A 120 11.96 8.19 8.82
N THR A 121 12.65 8.38 9.96
CA THR A 121 14.08 8.11 10.10
C THR A 121 14.38 6.63 9.90
N TYR A 122 13.60 5.74 10.51
CA TYR A 122 13.78 4.30 10.36
C TYR A 122 13.65 3.88 8.89
N LEU A 123 12.59 4.30 8.19
CA LEU A 123 12.38 3.97 6.78
C LEU A 123 13.44 4.61 5.88
N PHE A 124 13.83 5.86 6.15
CA PHE A 124 14.91 6.51 5.42
C PHE A 124 16.23 5.75 5.53
N THR A 125 16.55 5.19 6.71
CA THR A 125 17.84 4.53 6.98
C THR A 125 17.84 3.05 6.63
N HIS A 126 16.76 2.33 6.93
CA HIS A 126 16.72 0.86 6.92
C HIS A 126 15.86 0.24 5.82
N ALA A 127 15.07 1.06 5.08
CA ALA A 127 14.25 0.49 4.02
C ALA A 127 15.11 -0.21 2.97
N ARG A 128 14.71 -1.44 2.63
CA ARG A 128 15.37 -2.26 1.62
C ARG A 128 14.36 -3.15 0.90
N THR A 129 14.68 -3.55 -0.31
CA THR A 129 13.89 -4.53 -1.05
C THR A 129 13.76 -5.83 -0.24
N GLY A 130 12.56 -6.40 -0.24
CA GLY A 130 12.19 -7.58 0.54
C GLY A 130 11.62 -7.26 1.92
N MET A 131 11.81 -6.05 2.47
CA MET A 131 11.18 -5.62 3.73
C MET A 131 9.67 -5.70 3.62
N VAL A 132 9.00 -6.16 4.68
CA VAL A 132 7.53 -6.20 4.75
C VAL A 132 7.04 -5.13 5.70
N VAL A 133 5.99 -4.43 5.29
CA VAL A 133 5.33 -3.36 6.05
C VAL A 133 3.83 -3.65 6.15
N GLY A 134 3.18 -3.18 7.21
CA GLY A 134 1.73 -3.25 7.33
C GLY A 134 1.04 -2.08 6.64
N LEU A 135 -0.14 -2.35 6.08
CA LEU A 135 -1.05 -1.35 5.52
C LEU A 135 -2.32 -1.35 6.37
N ASP A 136 -2.29 -0.65 7.51
CA ASP A 136 -3.30 -0.84 8.58
C ASP A 136 -4.68 -0.33 8.20
N SER A 137 -4.77 0.84 7.58
CA SER A 137 -6.02 1.43 7.11
C SER A 137 -5.75 2.49 6.05
N VAL A 138 -6.77 2.77 5.26
CA VAL A 138 -6.81 3.85 4.28
C VAL A 138 -7.84 4.88 4.74
N GLY A 139 -7.51 6.17 4.65
CA GLY A 139 -8.40 7.23 5.08
C GLY A 139 -8.10 8.57 4.44
N GLY A 140 -8.95 9.56 4.75
CA GLY A 140 -8.87 10.93 4.27
C GLY A 140 -9.91 11.25 3.22
N ASP A 141 -10.45 12.48 3.32
CA ASP A 141 -11.53 13.01 2.48
C ASP A 141 -11.02 13.90 1.34
N PHE A 142 -9.71 14.20 1.34
CA PHE A 142 -9.08 14.95 0.26
C PHE A 142 -8.90 14.06 -0.97
N THR A 143 -9.96 13.91 -1.75
CA THR A 143 -9.98 13.03 -2.93
C THR A 143 -10.54 13.75 -4.14
N LEU A 144 -10.20 13.25 -5.33
CA LEU A 144 -10.88 13.69 -6.56
C LEU A 144 -12.37 13.33 -6.50
N PRO A 145 -13.25 14.18 -7.04
CA PRO A 145 -14.63 13.77 -7.30
C PRO A 145 -14.65 12.60 -8.28
N ASP A 146 -15.69 11.76 -8.21
CA ASP A 146 -15.79 10.56 -9.06
C ASP A 146 -15.83 10.89 -10.56
N ARG A 147 -16.32 12.07 -10.90
CA ARG A 147 -16.35 12.60 -12.28
C ARG A 147 -15.86 14.03 -12.26
N PRO A 148 -14.54 14.25 -12.27
CA PRO A 148 -14.00 15.61 -12.35
C PRO A 148 -14.34 16.20 -13.71
N THR A 149 -14.82 17.45 -13.73
CA THR A 149 -15.19 18.17 -14.95
C THR A 149 -14.55 19.54 -14.98
N GLY A 150 -14.32 20.07 -16.20
CA GLY A 150 -13.91 21.45 -16.42
C GLY A 150 -12.45 21.71 -16.05
N ARG A 151 -12.24 22.62 -15.11
CA ARG A 151 -10.92 23.12 -14.72
C ARG A 151 -10.61 22.74 -13.29
N ILE A 152 -9.40 22.24 -13.03
CA ILE A 152 -8.93 21.86 -11.71
C ILE A 152 -7.69 22.69 -11.40
N LEU A 153 -7.69 23.34 -10.25
CA LEU A 153 -6.51 23.97 -9.67
C LEU A 153 -6.07 23.17 -8.44
N PHE A 154 -4.87 22.64 -8.49
CA PHE A 154 -4.21 22.06 -7.31
C PHE A 154 -3.26 23.09 -6.70
N VAL A 155 -3.33 23.22 -5.38
CA VAL A 155 -2.39 24.02 -4.59
C VAL A 155 -1.84 23.15 -3.48
N SER A 156 -0.52 23.06 -3.37
CA SER A 156 0.11 22.26 -2.30
C SER A 156 1.34 22.96 -1.75
N GLY A 157 1.71 22.57 -0.52
CA GLY A 157 2.96 22.97 0.12
C GLY A 157 3.58 21.78 0.85
N GLY A 158 4.92 21.68 0.86
CA GLY A 158 5.65 20.62 1.57
C GLY A 158 5.22 19.20 1.18
N SER A 159 4.87 18.37 2.17
CA SER A 159 4.46 16.98 1.93
C SER A 159 3.10 16.85 1.21
N GLY A 160 2.32 17.92 1.12
CA GLY A 160 1.04 17.93 0.40
C GLY A 160 1.17 17.69 -1.12
N ILE A 161 2.39 17.68 -1.65
CA ILE A 161 2.65 17.30 -3.04
C ILE A 161 2.27 15.84 -3.33
N THR A 162 2.45 14.92 -2.39
CA THR A 162 2.24 13.47 -2.65
C THR A 162 0.79 13.14 -3.01
N PRO A 163 -0.25 13.56 -2.25
CA PRO A 163 -1.63 13.31 -2.63
C PRO A 163 -2.02 14.01 -3.94
N VAL A 164 -1.50 15.22 -4.22
CA VAL A 164 -1.76 15.91 -5.48
C VAL A 164 -1.12 15.17 -6.66
N MET A 165 0.10 14.65 -6.51
CA MET A 165 0.72 13.82 -7.55
C MET A 165 -0.07 12.56 -7.84
N SER A 166 -0.65 11.92 -6.82
CA SER A 166 -1.55 10.79 -7.02
C SER A 166 -2.79 11.18 -7.83
N MET A 167 -3.40 12.32 -7.51
CA MET A 167 -4.55 12.85 -8.27
C MET A 167 -4.18 13.14 -9.72
N LEU A 168 -3.07 13.84 -9.97
CA LEU A 168 -2.61 14.17 -11.33
C LEU A 168 -2.33 12.89 -12.15
N ARG A 169 -1.65 11.91 -11.57
CA ARG A 169 -1.38 10.63 -12.24
C ARG A 169 -2.65 9.84 -12.50
N THR A 170 -3.62 9.90 -11.59
CA THR A 170 -4.93 9.26 -11.77
C THR A 170 -5.72 9.93 -12.88
N LEU A 171 -5.79 11.27 -12.92
CA LEU A 171 -6.42 12.01 -14.01
C LEU A 171 -5.81 11.66 -15.38
N ARG A 172 -4.48 11.58 -15.44
CA ARG A 172 -3.77 11.15 -16.65
C ARG A 172 -4.14 9.71 -17.04
N ALA A 173 -4.17 8.78 -16.09
CA ALA A 173 -4.54 7.38 -16.35
C ALA A 173 -5.99 7.23 -16.83
N GLN A 174 -6.88 8.13 -16.40
CA GLN A 174 -8.27 8.22 -16.82
C GLN A 174 -8.49 9.00 -18.10
N ALA A 175 -7.42 9.46 -18.78
CA ALA A 175 -7.48 10.30 -19.97
C ALA A 175 -8.36 11.55 -19.78
N PHE A 176 -8.24 12.22 -18.62
CA PHE A 176 -8.96 13.45 -18.34
C PHE A 176 -8.61 14.53 -19.37
N THR A 177 -9.63 15.14 -19.96
CA THR A 177 -9.50 16.13 -21.07
C THR A 177 -9.67 17.59 -20.61
N GLY A 178 -9.96 17.82 -19.34
CA GLY A 178 -10.07 19.15 -18.76
C GLY A 178 -8.72 19.84 -18.54
N GLU A 179 -8.77 21.13 -18.19
CA GLU A 179 -7.59 21.91 -17.87
C GLU A 179 -7.14 21.65 -16.42
N VAL A 180 -5.85 21.48 -16.22
CA VAL A 180 -5.27 21.31 -14.89
C VAL A 180 -4.14 22.31 -14.68
N ALA A 181 -4.24 23.10 -13.61
CA ALA A 181 -3.16 23.93 -13.11
C ALA A 181 -2.67 23.39 -11.76
N PHE A 182 -1.36 23.46 -11.53
CA PHE A 182 -0.75 23.01 -10.28
C PHE A 182 0.26 24.03 -9.77
N VAL A 183 0.11 24.44 -8.52
CA VAL A 183 1.01 25.36 -7.80
C VAL A 183 1.57 24.66 -6.59
N HIS A 184 2.92 24.67 -6.44
CA HIS A 184 3.63 24.07 -5.31
C HIS A 184 4.69 25.02 -4.78
#